data_0687ba6f9aa9dfa43538220630c10e7d
#
_entry.id   0687ba6f9aa9dfa43538220630c10e7d
#
_cell.length_a   1.000
_cell.length_b   1.000
_cell.length_c   1.000
_cell.angle_alpha   90.00
_cell.angle_beta   90.00
_cell.angle_gamma   90.00
#
_symmetry.space_group_name_H-M   'P 1'
#
loop_
_entity.id
_entity.type
_entity.pdbx_description
1 polymer ?
#
loop_
_entity_poly.entity_id
_entity_poly.type
_entity_poly.pdbx_seq_one_letter_code
_entity_poly.pdbx_strand_id
1 'polypeptide(L)'
;MPEPAAWRYQKITKPMFDLHTPHLVLTGRILTMAGEIIENGFVELKDGKILALGPLSDLKVGSASVEETGGTLMPGLINSHAHLNWDGIHDLARQSIDDPRPISAFKAAGNMLKSLRAGVTMVRDLGFHEMNLFSKQAVEQGIFPGPRLKVCGAAIIQTGGHTYWGCREASGADEMRRAVRELVRGGADLIKIMACHDTLEFTDEELGAVIDEAHRNGLPITAHATYAACIERVARFGVDCIEHGGSMSDSTVALLIEKEIPVVTTFAPLVQQSQPEIARQFGIPEWKIEERKKAVANPERYEGLVRAARAGVPIVFGTDAGSPAVEHDVIAPELAFMVKTGVCTDNMDALASITIRAARVSRMEDVVGTLEVGKAADLIVVDGCPDEELGALEKVTTTFVGGRRMHG
;
A
#
# COMPACT_ATOMS: atom_id res chain seq x y z
N MET A 1 -37.20 2.58 21.40
CA MET A 1 -35.91 2.07 21.85
C MET A 1 -34.90 3.19 21.61
N PRO A 2 -34.04 3.54 22.59
CA PRO A 2 -33.03 4.56 22.34
C PRO A 2 -32.05 4.02 21.28
N GLU A 3 -31.67 4.89 20.34
CA GLU A 3 -30.62 4.60 19.36
C GLU A 3 -29.38 4.10 20.07
N PRO A 4 -28.67 3.07 19.50
CA PRO A 4 -27.40 2.63 20.05
C PRO A 4 -26.46 3.83 20.05
N ALA A 5 -25.90 4.15 21.20
CA ALA A 5 -24.90 5.19 21.37
C ALA A 5 -23.72 4.87 20.43
N ALA A 6 -23.76 5.46 19.23
CA ALA A 6 -22.55 5.59 18.46
C ALA A 6 -21.58 6.35 19.36
N TRP A 7 -20.48 5.73 19.73
CA TRP A 7 -19.34 6.41 20.35
C TRP A 7 -18.85 7.45 19.36
N ARG A 8 -19.53 8.60 19.31
CA ARG A 8 -19.01 9.78 18.65
C ARG A 8 -17.90 10.28 19.55
N TYR A 9 -16.67 9.87 19.26
CA TYR A 9 -15.54 10.62 19.78
C TYR A 9 -15.79 12.07 19.42
N GLN A 10 -15.94 12.92 20.42
CA GLN A 10 -16.00 14.38 20.20
C GLN A 10 -14.74 14.69 19.37
N LYS A 11 -14.93 15.31 18.19
CA LYS A 11 -13.79 15.81 17.40
C LYS A 11 -12.90 16.56 18.38
N ILE A 12 -11.62 16.16 18.44
CA ILE A 12 -10.64 16.94 19.19
C ILE A 12 -10.78 18.37 18.67
N THR A 13 -11.23 19.28 19.55
CA THR A 13 -11.60 20.64 19.16
C THR A 13 -10.38 21.46 18.72
N LYS A 14 -9.18 20.93 18.92
CA LYS A 14 -7.91 21.48 18.47
C LYS A 14 -6.96 20.35 18.12
N PRO A 15 -6.59 20.14 16.84
CA PRO A 15 -5.59 19.12 16.48
C PRO A 15 -4.28 19.39 17.19
N MET A 16 -3.57 18.34 17.58
CA MET A 16 -2.28 18.42 18.27
C MET A 16 -1.17 18.95 17.38
N PHE A 17 -1.33 18.79 16.05
CA PHE A 17 -0.40 19.30 15.05
C PHE A 17 -1.04 20.43 14.27
N ASP A 18 -0.20 21.40 13.83
CA ASP A 18 -0.66 22.46 12.95
C ASP A 18 -1.18 21.85 11.65
N LEU A 19 -2.48 22.03 11.41
CA LEU A 19 -3.14 21.59 10.19
C LEU A 19 -3.15 22.68 9.12
N HIS A 20 -2.47 23.82 9.37
CA HIS A 20 -2.39 24.87 8.39
C HIS A 20 -1.65 24.38 7.13
N THR A 21 -2.27 24.60 5.99
CA THR A 21 -1.68 24.35 4.69
C THR A 21 -1.27 25.70 4.09
N PRO A 22 0.05 25.94 3.91
CA PRO A 22 0.51 27.20 3.35
C PRO A 22 0.03 27.35 1.90
N HIS A 23 -0.19 28.57 1.45
CA HIS A 23 -0.31 28.86 0.02
C HIS A 23 1.10 28.91 -0.56
N LEU A 24 1.47 27.86 -1.30
CA LEU A 24 2.84 27.57 -1.71
C LEU A 24 2.91 27.28 -3.21
N VAL A 25 3.91 27.79 -3.87
CA VAL A 25 4.29 27.40 -5.24
C VAL A 25 5.62 26.67 -5.18
N LEU A 26 5.65 25.46 -5.66
CA LEU A 26 6.87 24.66 -5.85
C LEU A 26 7.29 24.72 -7.31
N THR A 27 8.57 24.96 -7.59
CA THR A 27 9.08 25.00 -8.96
C THR A 27 10.17 23.97 -9.17
N GLY A 28 10.19 23.34 -10.35
CA GLY A 28 11.15 22.31 -10.71
C GLY A 28 10.71 21.49 -11.92
N ARG A 29 11.33 20.35 -12.12
CA ARG A 29 10.87 19.33 -13.07
C ARG A 29 9.62 18.65 -12.52
N ILE A 30 8.60 18.40 -13.34
CA ILE A 30 7.35 17.81 -12.90
C ILE A 30 7.04 16.56 -13.69
N LEU A 31 6.89 15.46 -12.97
CA LEU A 31 6.37 14.18 -13.46
C LEU A 31 4.93 14.02 -12.95
N THR A 32 3.96 14.45 -13.75
CA THR A 32 2.56 14.50 -13.32
C THR A 32 1.90 13.15 -13.15
N MET A 33 2.41 12.12 -13.82
CA MET A 33 1.79 10.80 -14.02
C MET A 33 0.41 10.85 -14.71
N ALA A 34 0.02 12.01 -15.28
CA ALA A 34 -1.24 12.21 -16.01
C ALA A 34 -1.03 12.72 -17.45
N GLY A 35 0.21 12.98 -17.86
CA GLY A 35 0.55 13.54 -19.16
C GLY A 35 2.04 13.62 -19.38
N GLU A 36 2.47 14.55 -20.24
CA GLU A 36 3.88 14.79 -20.54
C GLU A 36 4.63 15.36 -19.32
N ILE A 37 5.95 15.11 -19.30
CA ILE A 37 6.85 15.66 -18.29
C ILE A 37 7.02 17.16 -18.57
N ILE A 38 6.97 17.98 -17.51
CA ILE A 38 7.20 19.42 -17.61
C ILE A 38 8.59 19.71 -17.03
N GLU A 39 9.58 19.95 -17.93
CA GLU A 39 10.98 20.09 -17.52
C GLU A 39 11.25 21.31 -16.64
N ASN A 40 10.51 22.39 -16.84
CA ASN A 40 10.59 23.59 -16.01
C ASN A 40 9.18 24.08 -15.72
N GLY A 41 8.65 23.65 -14.61
CA GLY A 41 7.25 23.83 -14.25
C GLY A 41 7.02 24.36 -12.84
N PHE A 42 5.75 24.55 -12.51
CA PHE A 42 5.28 24.90 -11.17
C PHE A 42 4.09 24.04 -10.75
N VAL A 43 3.96 23.84 -9.45
CA VAL A 43 2.77 23.29 -8.80
C VAL A 43 2.37 24.25 -7.69
N GLU A 44 1.17 24.81 -7.75
CA GLU A 44 0.61 25.70 -6.75
C GLU A 44 -0.30 24.93 -5.80
N LEU A 45 -0.01 25.00 -4.50
CA LEU A 45 -0.70 24.31 -3.43
C LEU A 45 -1.48 25.34 -2.59
N LYS A 46 -2.77 25.06 -2.36
CA LYS A 46 -3.61 25.86 -1.49
C LYS A 46 -4.71 25.01 -0.87
N ASP A 47 -5.01 25.25 0.39
CA ASP A 47 -6.09 24.58 1.14
C ASP A 47 -6.05 23.03 1.01
N GLY A 48 -4.83 22.46 0.99
CA GLY A 48 -4.61 21.03 0.90
C GLY A 48 -4.78 20.42 -0.49
N LYS A 49 -4.95 21.24 -1.52
CA LYS A 49 -5.17 20.82 -2.92
C LYS A 49 -4.16 21.44 -3.88
N ILE A 50 -4.03 20.81 -5.03
CA ILE A 50 -3.35 21.40 -6.19
C ILE A 50 -4.30 22.42 -6.82
N LEU A 51 -3.90 23.71 -6.76
CA LEU A 51 -4.69 24.81 -7.30
C LEU A 51 -4.38 25.03 -8.78
N ALA A 52 -3.11 24.94 -9.15
CA ALA A 52 -2.63 25.10 -10.52
C ALA A 52 -1.32 24.31 -10.71
N LEU A 53 -1.03 23.94 -11.94
CA LEU A 53 0.26 23.39 -12.37
C LEU A 53 0.46 23.66 -13.87
N GLY A 54 1.69 23.75 -14.30
CA GLY A 54 2.03 23.96 -15.69
C GLY A 54 3.47 24.40 -15.90
N PRO A 55 3.82 24.80 -17.15
CA PRO A 55 5.11 25.43 -17.43
C PRO A 55 5.35 26.68 -16.59
N LEU A 56 6.57 26.91 -16.15
CA LEU A 56 6.93 28.06 -15.30
C LEU A 56 6.61 29.40 -15.96
N SER A 57 6.63 29.46 -17.31
CA SER A 57 6.22 30.64 -18.07
C SER A 57 4.79 31.11 -17.84
N ASP A 58 3.93 30.17 -17.42
CA ASP A 58 2.49 30.43 -17.21
C ASP A 58 2.17 30.82 -15.76
N LEU A 59 3.18 30.78 -14.88
CA LEU A 59 3.03 31.13 -13.47
C LEU A 59 2.63 32.59 -13.31
N LYS A 60 1.49 32.81 -12.67
CA LYS A 60 1.07 34.14 -12.23
C LYS A 60 1.36 34.30 -10.75
N VAL A 61 2.45 34.98 -10.44
CA VAL A 61 2.87 35.18 -9.05
C VAL A 61 1.80 36.03 -8.33
N GLY A 62 1.15 35.42 -7.37
CA GLY A 62 0.17 36.04 -6.47
C GLY A 62 0.77 36.26 -5.08
N SER A 63 -0.02 35.99 -4.04
CA SER A 63 0.42 36.08 -2.62
C SER A 63 1.09 34.79 -2.10
N ALA A 64 1.27 33.77 -2.94
CA ALA A 64 1.90 32.50 -2.55
C ALA A 64 3.41 32.67 -2.32
N SER A 65 3.95 31.93 -1.38
CA SER A 65 5.40 31.77 -1.27
C SER A 65 5.91 30.86 -2.40
N VAL A 66 7.01 31.23 -3.05
CA VAL A 66 7.62 30.44 -4.14
C VAL A 66 8.88 29.77 -3.60
N GLU A 67 8.99 28.48 -3.82
CA GLU A 67 10.11 27.65 -3.42
C GLU A 67 10.65 26.88 -4.63
N GLU A 68 11.92 27.06 -4.95
CA GLU A 68 12.63 26.26 -5.94
C GLU A 68 13.11 24.96 -5.31
N THR A 69 12.66 23.83 -5.83
CA THR A 69 12.92 22.53 -5.20
C THR A 69 14.23 21.89 -5.64
N GLY A 70 14.76 22.27 -6.81
CA GLY A 70 15.97 21.71 -7.40
C GLY A 70 15.86 20.22 -7.82
N GLY A 71 14.69 19.63 -7.71
CA GLY A 71 14.44 18.20 -7.98
C GLY A 71 13.21 17.95 -8.85
N THR A 72 12.83 16.69 -8.96
CA THR A 72 11.61 16.25 -9.65
C THR A 72 10.43 16.21 -8.68
N LEU A 73 9.39 17.00 -9.00
CA LEU A 73 8.09 16.95 -8.34
C LEU A 73 7.26 15.82 -8.95
N MET A 74 6.70 14.94 -8.12
CA MET A 74 5.83 13.87 -8.58
C MET A 74 4.75 13.55 -7.55
N PRO A 75 3.69 12.79 -7.92
CA PRO A 75 2.69 12.34 -6.94
C PRO A 75 3.35 11.59 -5.79
N GLY A 76 2.82 11.76 -4.60
CA GLY A 76 3.21 10.95 -3.46
C GLY A 76 3.03 9.46 -3.74
N LEU A 77 3.94 8.64 -3.25
CA LEU A 77 3.96 7.20 -3.45
C LEU A 77 2.89 6.52 -2.62
N ILE A 78 2.37 5.40 -3.11
CA ILE A 78 1.32 4.62 -2.45
C ILE A 78 1.81 3.19 -2.26
N ASN A 79 1.97 2.76 -1.02
CA ASN A 79 2.25 1.36 -0.72
C ASN A 79 0.94 0.59 -0.53
N SER A 80 0.61 -0.28 -1.49
CA SER A 80 -0.66 -1.00 -1.52
C SER A 80 -0.70 -2.25 -0.63
N HIS A 81 0.43 -2.63 -0.01
CA HIS A 81 0.52 -3.77 0.89
C HIS A 81 1.58 -3.54 1.96
N ALA A 82 1.16 -3.25 3.16
CA ALA A 82 2.03 -3.09 4.32
C ALA A 82 1.32 -3.51 5.63
N HIS A 83 2.12 -3.67 6.68
CA HIS A 83 1.71 -4.03 8.03
C HIS A 83 2.39 -3.08 9.03
N LEU A 84 1.80 -1.91 9.27
CA LEU A 84 2.42 -0.83 10.05
C LEU A 84 2.80 -1.21 11.49
N ASN A 85 2.17 -2.23 12.03
CA ASN A 85 2.44 -2.70 13.40
C ASN A 85 3.65 -3.66 13.49
N TRP A 86 4.22 -4.08 12.37
CA TRP A 86 5.39 -4.95 12.29
C TRP A 86 6.66 -4.17 11.93
N ASP A 87 7.78 -4.60 12.46
CA ASP A 87 9.09 -3.95 12.28
C ASP A 87 10.13 -4.82 11.54
N GLY A 88 9.66 -5.82 10.81
CA GLY A 88 10.52 -6.64 9.93
C GLY A 88 11.35 -7.72 10.63
N ILE A 89 11.16 -7.97 11.93
CA ILE A 89 11.89 -9.02 12.62
C ILE A 89 11.56 -10.42 12.09
N HIS A 90 12.49 -11.35 12.28
CA HIS A 90 12.33 -12.71 11.78
C HIS A 90 11.10 -13.45 12.33
N ASP A 91 10.84 -13.34 13.61
CA ASP A 91 9.76 -14.06 14.31
C ASP A 91 8.55 -13.14 14.53
N LEU A 92 7.75 -12.97 13.49
CA LEU A 92 6.53 -12.17 13.54
C LEU A 92 5.47 -12.74 14.49
N ALA A 93 5.38 -14.06 14.59
CA ALA A 93 4.42 -14.70 15.47
C ALA A 93 4.69 -14.32 16.92
N ARG A 94 5.97 -14.41 17.34
CA ARG A 94 6.39 -14.00 18.66
C ARG A 94 6.17 -12.50 18.88
N GLN A 95 6.57 -11.64 17.95
CA GLN A 95 6.33 -10.21 18.06
C GLN A 95 4.85 -9.91 18.29
N SER A 96 4.00 -10.59 17.56
CA SER A 96 2.57 -10.37 17.58
C SER A 96 1.89 -10.79 18.88
N ILE A 97 2.41 -11.83 19.49
CA ILE A 97 1.90 -12.38 20.78
C ILE A 97 2.48 -11.58 21.95
N ASP A 98 3.78 -11.26 21.90
CA ASP A 98 4.50 -10.70 23.04
C ASP A 98 4.40 -9.18 23.14
N ASP A 99 4.21 -8.46 22.02
CA ASP A 99 4.13 -7.00 22.02
C ASP A 99 2.81 -6.53 22.66
N PRO A 100 2.87 -5.78 23.77
CA PRO A 100 1.68 -5.11 24.27
C PRO A 100 1.11 -4.14 23.22
N ARG A 101 -0.22 -4.06 23.09
CA ARG A 101 -0.90 -3.17 22.12
C ARG A 101 -0.39 -1.73 22.11
N PRO A 102 -0.08 -1.08 23.26
CA PRO A 102 0.51 0.25 23.25
C PRO A 102 1.88 0.31 22.54
N ILE A 103 2.72 -0.70 22.71
CA ILE A 103 4.02 -0.79 22.02
C ILE A 103 3.81 -0.96 20.50
N SER A 104 2.88 -1.81 20.13
CA SER A 104 2.50 -2.00 18.71
C SER A 104 2.01 -0.68 18.08
N ALA A 105 1.25 0.15 18.79
CA ALA A 105 0.83 1.47 18.31
C ALA A 105 2.02 2.44 18.11
N PHE A 106 3.00 2.44 19.01
CA PHE A 106 4.21 3.26 18.84
C PHE A 106 5.09 2.77 17.68
N LYS A 107 5.17 1.45 17.45
CA LYS A 107 5.83 0.89 16.26
C LYS A 107 5.14 1.37 14.99
N ALA A 108 3.82 1.31 14.91
CA ALA A 108 3.06 1.84 13.77
C ALA A 108 3.33 3.33 13.54
N ALA A 109 3.38 4.13 14.59
CA ALA A 109 3.73 5.55 14.50
C ALA A 109 5.15 5.76 13.92
N GLY A 110 6.14 5.02 14.41
CA GLY A 110 7.50 5.05 13.85
C GLY A 110 7.56 4.64 12.39
N ASN A 111 6.83 3.59 12.01
CA ASN A 111 6.77 3.07 10.65
C ASN A 111 6.03 4.01 9.68
N MET A 112 4.99 4.73 10.15
CA MET A 112 4.37 5.81 9.39
C MET A 112 5.37 6.94 9.08
N LEU A 113 6.23 7.31 10.04
CA LEU A 113 7.28 8.33 9.81
C LEU A 113 8.35 7.84 8.83
N LYS A 114 8.75 6.55 8.89
CA LYS A 114 9.65 5.95 7.88
C LYS A 114 9.03 6.02 6.49
N SER A 115 7.76 5.62 6.35
CA SER A 115 7.02 5.70 5.09
C SER A 115 7.01 7.12 4.52
N LEU A 116 6.70 8.12 5.35
CA LEU A 116 6.71 9.53 4.92
C LEU A 116 8.09 10.01 4.44
N ARG A 117 9.18 9.60 5.10
CA ARG A 117 10.55 9.93 4.68
C ARG A 117 10.90 9.31 3.33
N ALA A 118 10.36 8.14 3.04
CA ALA A 118 10.50 7.47 1.75
C ALA A 118 9.54 7.99 0.67
N GLY A 119 8.78 9.06 0.96
CA GLY A 119 7.83 9.62 0.00
C GLY A 119 6.50 8.90 -0.09
N VAL A 120 6.22 7.93 0.78
CA VAL A 120 4.94 7.22 0.81
C VAL A 120 3.91 8.08 1.53
N THR A 121 2.99 8.66 0.77
CA THR A 121 1.93 9.54 1.26
C THR A 121 0.64 8.80 1.58
N MET A 122 0.53 7.55 1.13
CA MET A 122 -0.61 6.69 1.42
C MET A 122 -0.16 5.24 1.60
N VAL A 123 -0.73 4.56 2.59
CA VAL A 123 -0.50 3.15 2.89
C VAL A 123 -1.83 2.40 2.92
N ARG A 124 -1.91 1.27 2.23
CA ARG A 124 -2.95 0.26 2.42
C ARG A 124 -2.41 -0.80 3.38
N ASP A 125 -2.86 -0.72 4.63
CA ASP A 125 -2.46 -1.62 5.71
C ASP A 125 -3.39 -2.83 5.73
N LEU A 126 -2.84 -4.00 5.44
CA LEU A 126 -3.58 -5.25 5.25
C LEU A 126 -3.63 -6.12 6.50
N GLY A 127 -3.54 -5.46 7.64
CA GLY A 127 -3.87 -6.09 8.91
C GLY A 127 -2.67 -6.37 9.76
N PHE A 128 -3.00 -7.02 10.73
CA PHE A 128 -2.44 -7.50 11.95
C PHE A 128 -3.16 -6.88 13.16
N HIS A 129 -4.06 -7.65 13.74
CA HIS A 129 -5.03 -7.17 14.73
C HIS A 129 -5.83 -5.95 14.24
N GLU A 130 -6.68 -5.42 15.08
CA GLU A 130 -7.44 -4.20 14.80
C GLU A 130 -6.64 -2.89 14.99
N MET A 131 -5.32 -2.97 15.26
CA MET A 131 -4.53 -1.80 15.64
C MET A 131 -4.43 -0.74 14.55
N ASN A 132 -4.46 -1.14 13.28
CA ASN A 132 -4.43 -0.21 12.15
C ASN A 132 -5.68 0.68 12.08
N LEU A 133 -6.84 0.22 12.58
CA LEU A 133 -8.04 1.06 12.73
C LEU A 133 -7.77 2.27 13.64
N PHE A 134 -7.03 2.06 14.73
CA PHE A 134 -6.66 3.15 15.66
C PHE A 134 -5.58 4.05 15.08
N SER A 135 -4.63 3.51 14.31
CA SER A 135 -3.64 4.31 13.57
C SER A 135 -4.32 5.25 12.59
N LYS A 136 -5.29 4.76 11.81
CA LYS A 136 -6.11 5.59 10.91
C LYS A 136 -6.84 6.70 11.67
N GLN A 137 -7.52 6.37 12.77
CA GLN A 137 -8.21 7.37 13.58
C GLN A 137 -7.25 8.44 14.13
N ALA A 138 -6.05 8.05 14.58
CA ALA A 138 -5.05 9.00 15.09
C ALA A 138 -4.60 9.98 14.02
N VAL A 139 -4.39 9.52 12.77
CA VAL A 139 -4.02 10.38 11.65
C VAL A 139 -5.19 11.28 11.23
N GLU A 140 -6.40 10.74 11.07
CA GLU A 140 -7.59 11.51 10.65
C GLU A 140 -8.00 12.57 11.66
N GLN A 141 -7.78 12.32 12.94
CA GLN A 141 -8.05 13.28 14.02
C GLN A 141 -6.91 14.30 14.25
N GLY A 142 -5.80 14.18 13.53
CA GLY A 142 -4.63 15.03 13.73
C GLY A 142 -3.93 14.82 15.08
N ILE A 143 -4.06 13.62 15.67
CA ILE A 143 -3.33 13.22 16.87
C ILE A 143 -1.87 12.89 16.53
N PHE A 144 -1.66 12.33 15.35
CA PHE A 144 -0.34 11.94 14.86
C PHE A 144 -0.17 12.30 13.37
N PRO A 145 0.99 12.86 12.96
CA PRO A 145 1.28 13.12 11.56
C PRO A 145 1.59 11.79 10.85
N GLY A 146 0.80 11.44 9.85
CA GLY A 146 0.96 10.17 9.13
C GLY A 146 0.54 10.27 7.67
N PRO A 147 0.86 9.24 6.86
CA PRO A 147 0.31 9.10 5.52
C PRO A 147 -1.20 8.90 5.58
N ARG A 148 -1.89 9.02 4.45
CA ARG A 148 -3.27 8.53 4.35
C ARG A 148 -3.30 7.03 4.59
N LEU A 149 -4.31 6.54 5.28
CA LEU A 149 -4.43 5.12 5.58
C LEU A 149 -5.72 4.55 5.01
N LYS A 150 -5.60 3.41 4.31
CA LYS A 150 -6.68 2.47 4.02
C LYS A 150 -6.39 1.20 4.80
N VAL A 151 -7.33 0.76 5.62
CA VAL A 151 -7.08 -0.27 6.62
C VAL A 151 -8.14 -1.36 6.61
N CYS A 152 -7.74 -2.61 6.81
CA CYS A 152 -8.68 -3.73 6.85
C CYS A 152 -9.08 -4.15 8.27
N GLY A 153 -8.47 -3.59 9.31
CA GLY A 153 -8.54 -4.18 10.64
C GLY A 153 -7.73 -5.47 10.71
N ALA A 154 -8.22 -6.50 11.35
CA ALA A 154 -7.61 -7.82 11.33
C ALA A 154 -8.00 -8.58 10.05
N ALA A 155 -7.05 -9.22 9.38
CA ALA A 155 -7.36 -10.13 8.28
C ALA A 155 -8.21 -11.30 8.77
N ILE A 156 -9.12 -11.81 7.95
CA ILE A 156 -9.97 -12.96 8.29
C ILE A 156 -9.30 -14.24 7.81
N ILE A 157 -9.28 -15.25 8.67
CA ILE A 157 -8.70 -16.57 8.42
C ILE A 157 -9.60 -17.68 8.96
N GLN A 158 -9.50 -18.88 8.40
CA GLN A 158 -10.08 -20.07 9.04
C GLN A 158 -9.37 -20.37 10.37
N THR A 159 -10.05 -21.01 11.30
CA THR A 159 -9.46 -21.39 12.60
C THR A 159 -8.19 -22.23 12.41
N GLY A 160 -7.07 -21.76 12.99
CA GLY A 160 -5.76 -22.41 12.87
C GLY A 160 -5.05 -22.24 11.53
N GLY A 161 -5.55 -21.36 10.63
CA GLY A 161 -4.95 -21.11 9.32
C GLY A 161 -3.68 -20.25 9.36
N HIS A 162 -3.23 -19.82 8.19
CA HIS A 162 -2.00 -19.05 8.02
C HIS A 162 -2.03 -17.72 8.80
N THR A 163 -1.04 -17.49 9.66
CA THR A 163 -0.94 -16.30 10.52
C THR A 163 -2.10 -16.11 11.52
N TYR A 164 -2.75 -17.20 11.95
CA TYR A 164 -3.88 -17.17 12.91
C TYR A 164 -3.61 -16.30 14.14
N TRP A 165 -2.37 -16.24 14.60
CA TRP A 165 -1.92 -15.47 15.76
C TRP A 165 -2.05 -13.94 15.59
N GLY A 166 -2.35 -13.46 14.39
CA GLY A 166 -2.54 -12.04 14.07
C GLY A 166 -3.83 -11.73 13.32
N CYS A 167 -4.65 -12.73 13.07
CA CYS A 167 -5.87 -12.61 12.28
C CYS A 167 -7.13 -12.77 13.12
N ARG A 168 -8.29 -12.43 12.55
CA ARG A 168 -9.61 -12.77 13.07
C ARG A 168 -9.96 -14.17 12.58
N GLU A 169 -9.82 -15.18 13.45
CA GLU A 169 -10.23 -16.54 13.13
C GLU A 169 -11.76 -16.65 13.04
N ALA A 170 -12.25 -17.31 11.99
CA ALA A 170 -13.66 -17.60 11.79
C ALA A 170 -13.84 -18.96 11.11
N SER A 171 -14.87 -19.68 11.43
CA SER A 171 -15.24 -20.98 10.82
C SER A 171 -16.75 -21.06 10.60
N GLY A 172 -17.11 -21.46 9.38
CA GLY A 172 -18.49 -21.48 8.90
C GLY A 172 -18.99 -20.12 8.40
N ALA A 173 -19.95 -20.16 7.46
CA ALA A 173 -20.44 -18.99 6.75
C ALA A 173 -20.96 -17.87 7.67
N ASP A 174 -21.66 -18.23 8.77
CA ASP A 174 -22.22 -17.24 9.70
C ASP A 174 -21.12 -16.48 10.47
N GLU A 175 -20.05 -17.17 10.87
CA GLU A 175 -18.91 -16.53 11.52
C GLU A 175 -18.12 -15.65 10.54
N MET A 176 -17.98 -16.07 9.28
CA MET A 176 -17.37 -15.24 8.23
C MET A 176 -18.14 -13.92 8.05
N ARG A 177 -19.49 -13.99 7.96
CA ARG A 177 -20.32 -12.79 7.89
C ARG A 177 -20.22 -11.92 9.14
N ARG A 178 -20.14 -12.54 10.32
CA ARG A 178 -19.96 -11.83 11.58
C ARG A 178 -18.63 -11.09 11.61
N ALA A 179 -17.53 -11.74 11.22
CA ALA A 179 -16.21 -11.14 11.18
C ALA A 179 -16.18 -9.91 10.26
N VAL A 180 -16.78 -9.98 9.06
CA VAL A 180 -16.91 -8.81 8.17
C VAL A 180 -17.65 -7.67 8.87
N ARG A 181 -18.81 -7.94 9.50
CA ARG A 181 -19.61 -6.90 10.18
C ARG A 181 -18.88 -6.27 11.36
N GLU A 182 -18.06 -7.03 12.09
CA GLU A 182 -17.21 -6.53 13.16
C GLU A 182 -16.18 -5.51 12.61
N LEU A 183 -15.53 -5.83 11.49
CA LEU A 183 -14.56 -4.95 10.82
C LEU A 183 -15.23 -3.69 10.25
N VAL A 184 -16.39 -3.83 9.60
CA VAL A 184 -17.21 -2.70 9.12
C VAL A 184 -17.56 -1.75 10.27
N ARG A 185 -18.04 -2.30 11.39
CA ARG A 185 -18.34 -1.51 12.60
C ARG A 185 -17.10 -0.82 13.16
N GLY A 186 -15.91 -1.45 13.02
CA GLY A 186 -14.63 -0.89 13.43
C GLY A 186 -14.13 0.25 12.52
N GLY A 187 -14.71 0.43 11.34
CA GLY A 187 -14.31 1.47 10.38
C GLY A 187 -13.26 1.01 9.36
N ALA A 188 -13.20 -0.30 9.06
CA ALA A 188 -12.36 -0.83 8.00
C ALA A 188 -12.77 -0.23 6.63
N ASP A 189 -11.80 0.01 5.77
CA ASP A 189 -11.98 0.49 4.39
C ASP A 189 -12.08 -0.64 3.37
N LEU A 190 -11.59 -1.82 3.74
CA LEU A 190 -11.58 -3.03 2.93
C LEU A 190 -11.55 -4.27 3.83
N ILE A 191 -11.81 -5.43 3.26
CA ILE A 191 -11.66 -6.72 3.91
C ILE A 191 -10.43 -7.44 3.34
N LYS A 192 -9.60 -8.02 4.19
CA LYS A 192 -8.49 -8.90 3.82
C LYS A 192 -8.80 -10.32 4.27
N ILE A 193 -8.61 -11.30 3.39
CA ILE A 193 -8.67 -12.73 3.73
C ILE A 193 -7.33 -13.41 3.44
N MET A 194 -7.03 -14.44 4.23
CA MET A 194 -5.88 -15.33 4.04
C MET A 194 -6.38 -16.61 3.36
N ALA A 195 -6.42 -16.62 2.01
CA ALA A 195 -7.09 -17.67 1.26
C ALA A 195 -6.29 -18.96 1.07
N CYS A 196 -4.99 -18.92 1.35
CA CYS A 196 -4.11 -20.09 1.31
C CYS A 196 -2.80 -19.85 2.07
N HIS A 197 -2.15 -20.97 2.40
CA HIS A 197 -0.73 -21.04 2.71
C HIS A 197 -0.13 -22.26 1.98
N ASP A 198 0.06 -23.38 2.65
CA ASP A 198 0.46 -24.65 2.01
C ASP A 198 -0.72 -25.36 1.33
N THR A 199 -1.92 -25.06 1.79
CA THR A 199 -3.18 -25.60 1.28
C THR A 199 -4.20 -24.50 1.03
N LEU A 200 -5.30 -24.82 0.35
CA LEU A 200 -6.47 -23.95 0.26
C LEU A 200 -7.09 -23.82 1.65
N GLU A 201 -7.35 -22.58 2.04
CA GLU A 201 -8.10 -22.26 3.23
C GLU A 201 -9.53 -21.88 2.84
N PHE A 202 -10.45 -21.95 3.75
CA PHE A 202 -11.89 -21.81 3.55
C PHE A 202 -12.55 -22.88 2.66
N THR A 203 -13.74 -23.28 3.03
CA THR A 203 -14.67 -23.98 2.13
C THR A 203 -15.22 -23.00 1.09
N ASP A 204 -15.88 -23.51 0.04
CA ASP A 204 -16.52 -22.64 -0.94
C ASP A 204 -17.67 -21.82 -0.33
N GLU A 205 -18.37 -22.39 0.64
CA GLU A 205 -19.43 -21.70 1.38
C GLU A 205 -18.89 -20.53 2.22
N GLU A 206 -17.76 -20.73 2.93
CA GLU A 206 -17.09 -19.69 3.72
C GLU A 206 -16.56 -18.57 2.82
N LEU A 207 -15.89 -18.94 1.73
CA LEU A 207 -15.33 -17.98 0.77
C LEU A 207 -16.46 -17.16 0.12
N GLY A 208 -17.55 -17.79 -0.31
CA GLY A 208 -18.71 -17.11 -0.83
C GLY A 208 -19.37 -16.17 0.19
N ALA A 209 -19.47 -16.62 1.45
CA ALA A 209 -20.09 -15.84 2.51
C ALA A 209 -19.27 -14.56 2.87
N VAL A 210 -17.94 -14.67 2.96
CA VAL A 210 -17.09 -13.52 3.32
C VAL A 210 -17.09 -12.48 2.19
N ILE A 211 -17.04 -12.91 0.93
CA ILE A 211 -17.04 -12.02 -0.23
C ILE A 211 -18.42 -11.32 -0.39
N ASP A 212 -19.51 -12.09 -0.35
CA ASP A 212 -20.87 -11.53 -0.42
C ASP A 212 -21.12 -10.50 0.69
N GLU A 213 -20.72 -10.80 1.93
CA GLU A 213 -20.92 -9.88 3.05
C GLU A 213 -20.08 -8.61 2.92
N ALA A 214 -18.82 -8.69 2.44
CA ALA A 214 -17.99 -7.53 2.16
C ALA A 214 -18.66 -6.62 1.12
N HIS A 215 -19.07 -7.17 -0.01
CA HIS A 215 -19.70 -6.42 -1.10
C HIS A 215 -21.05 -5.82 -0.68
N ARG A 216 -21.88 -6.54 0.09
CA ARG A 216 -23.14 -6.01 0.64
C ARG A 216 -22.94 -4.80 1.55
N ASN A 217 -21.78 -4.68 2.19
CA ASN A 217 -21.41 -3.53 3.00
C ASN A 217 -20.65 -2.45 2.19
N GLY A 218 -20.49 -2.61 0.86
CA GLY A 218 -19.82 -1.67 -0.03
C GLY A 218 -18.30 -1.67 0.09
N LEU A 219 -17.72 -2.66 0.78
CA LEU A 219 -16.27 -2.77 0.96
C LEU A 219 -15.65 -3.69 -0.10
N PRO A 220 -14.50 -3.31 -0.67
CA PRO A 220 -13.69 -4.21 -1.46
C PRO A 220 -13.07 -5.29 -0.57
N ILE A 221 -12.84 -6.47 -1.16
CA ILE A 221 -12.18 -7.58 -0.51
C ILE A 221 -10.94 -8.01 -1.28
N THR A 222 -9.84 -8.21 -0.58
CA THR A 222 -8.57 -8.67 -1.15
C THR A 222 -8.14 -9.98 -0.51
N ALA A 223 -7.47 -10.84 -1.30
CA ALA A 223 -7.06 -12.17 -0.87
C ALA A 223 -5.56 -12.40 -0.96
N HIS A 224 -4.95 -12.86 0.13
CA HIS A 224 -3.65 -13.52 0.06
C HIS A 224 -3.79 -14.78 -0.80
N ALA A 225 -3.11 -14.82 -1.95
CA ALA A 225 -3.15 -15.94 -2.88
C ALA A 225 -1.83 -16.06 -3.65
N THR A 226 -1.09 -17.14 -3.42
CA THR A 226 0.31 -17.30 -3.86
C THR A 226 0.53 -18.45 -4.86
N TYR A 227 -0.47 -19.29 -5.10
CA TYR A 227 -0.36 -20.38 -6.08
C TYR A 227 -1.62 -20.54 -6.93
N ALA A 228 -1.45 -21.16 -8.09
CA ALA A 228 -2.41 -21.19 -9.19
C ALA A 228 -3.84 -21.56 -8.77
N ALA A 229 -4.02 -22.64 -8.02
CA ALA A 229 -5.36 -23.11 -7.62
C ALA A 229 -6.05 -22.11 -6.67
N CYS A 230 -5.31 -21.45 -5.78
CA CYS A 230 -5.85 -20.44 -4.91
C CYS A 230 -6.24 -19.18 -5.69
N ILE A 231 -5.35 -18.67 -6.56
CA ILE A 231 -5.60 -17.48 -7.38
C ILE A 231 -6.85 -17.67 -8.24
N GLU A 232 -6.94 -18.79 -8.96
CA GLU A 232 -8.12 -19.12 -9.78
C GLU A 232 -9.39 -19.16 -8.94
N ARG A 233 -9.32 -19.80 -7.76
CA ARG A 233 -10.48 -19.98 -6.90
C ARG A 233 -11.00 -18.64 -6.38
N VAL A 234 -10.15 -17.79 -5.79
CA VAL A 234 -10.58 -16.49 -5.26
C VAL A 234 -11.07 -15.56 -6.37
N ALA A 235 -10.44 -15.61 -7.57
CA ALA A 235 -10.89 -14.86 -8.74
C ALA A 235 -12.29 -15.31 -9.21
N ARG A 236 -12.57 -16.61 -9.22
CA ARG A 236 -13.92 -17.13 -9.55
C ARG A 236 -14.98 -16.65 -8.57
N PHE A 237 -14.66 -16.63 -7.28
CA PHE A 237 -15.57 -16.13 -6.25
C PHE A 237 -15.73 -14.60 -6.26
N GLY A 238 -14.85 -13.87 -6.95
CA GLY A 238 -15.01 -12.44 -7.21
C GLY A 238 -14.39 -11.55 -6.15
N VAL A 239 -13.17 -11.86 -5.67
CA VAL A 239 -12.36 -10.88 -4.91
C VAL A 239 -12.02 -9.67 -5.78
N ASP A 240 -11.87 -8.50 -5.18
CA ASP A 240 -11.56 -7.27 -5.91
C ASP A 240 -10.06 -7.09 -6.17
N CYS A 241 -9.19 -7.84 -5.47
CA CYS A 241 -7.75 -7.75 -5.63
C CYS A 241 -7.07 -9.04 -5.14
N ILE A 242 -5.95 -9.39 -5.75
CA ILE A 242 -5.08 -10.49 -5.33
C ILE A 242 -3.78 -9.91 -4.76
N GLU A 243 -3.37 -10.39 -3.59
CA GLU A 243 -2.10 -10.05 -2.97
C GLU A 243 -1.05 -11.12 -3.30
N HIS A 244 0.18 -10.66 -3.55
CA HIS A 244 1.38 -11.42 -3.94
C HIS A 244 1.29 -11.96 -5.37
N GLY A 245 0.25 -12.73 -5.69
CA GLY A 245 0.17 -13.44 -6.95
C GLY A 245 1.19 -14.59 -7.03
N GLY A 246 1.33 -15.18 -8.19
CA GLY A 246 2.23 -16.30 -8.40
C GLY A 246 2.04 -16.95 -9.77
N SER A 247 2.21 -18.27 -9.82
CA SER A 247 1.93 -19.04 -11.02
C SER A 247 0.45 -18.98 -11.38
N MET A 248 0.13 -18.74 -12.65
CA MET A 248 -1.23 -18.64 -13.18
C MET A 248 -1.34 -19.35 -14.52
N SER A 249 -2.46 -20.03 -14.75
CA SER A 249 -2.81 -20.56 -16.07
C SER A 249 -3.33 -19.46 -17.00
N ASP A 250 -3.37 -19.73 -18.30
CA ASP A 250 -3.92 -18.77 -19.27
C ASP A 250 -5.43 -18.51 -19.02
N SER A 251 -6.17 -19.53 -18.56
CA SER A 251 -7.57 -19.36 -18.17
C SER A 251 -7.72 -18.48 -16.92
N THR A 252 -6.81 -18.58 -15.96
CA THR A 252 -6.79 -17.70 -14.79
C THR A 252 -6.49 -16.26 -15.20
N VAL A 253 -5.50 -16.05 -16.07
CA VAL A 253 -5.16 -14.70 -16.59
C VAL A 253 -6.38 -14.10 -17.33
N ALA A 254 -7.04 -14.87 -18.20
CA ALA A 254 -8.24 -14.41 -18.89
C ALA A 254 -9.36 -14.01 -17.91
N LEU A 255 -9.54 -14.78 -16.84
CA LEU A 255 -10.52 -14.49 -15.79
C LEU A 255 -10.19 -13.19 -15.02
N LEU A 256 -8.92 -12.95 -14.72
CA LEU A 256 -8.49 -11.70 -14.06
C LEU A 256 -8.77 -10.48 -14.94
N ILE A 257 -8.54 -10.60 -16.25
CA ILE A 257 -8.84 -9.54 -17.23
C ILE A 257 -10.35 -9.31 -17.32
N GLU A 258 -11.14 -10.38 -17.50
CA GLU A 258 -12.60 -10.31 -17.61
C GLU A 258 -13.24 -9.61 -16.40
N LYS A 259 -12.72 -9.90 -15.20
CA LYS A 259 -13.25 -9.36 -13.94
C LYS A 259 -12.51 -8.11 -13.46
N GLU A 260 -11.55 -7.60 -14.23
CA GLU A 260 -10.73 -6.43 -13.90
C GLU A 260 -10.01 -6.56 -12.54
N ILE A 261 -9.59 -7.77 -12.15
CA ILE A 261 -8.94 -8.04 -10.86
C ILE A 261 -7.45 -7.72 -10.95
N PRO A 262 -6.95 -6.70 -10.23
CA PRO A 262 -5.53 -6.39 -10.16
C PRO A 262 -4.78 -7.37 -9.26
N VAL A 263 -3.45 -7.43 -9.46
CA VAL A 263 -2.52 -8.16 -8.61
C VAL A 263 -1.53 -7.18 -7.98
N VAL A 264 -1.47 -7.15 -6.65
CA VAL A 264 -0.45 -6.41 -5.90
C VAL A 264 0.74 -7.32 -5.68
N THR A 265 1.86 -7.00 -6.31
CA THR A 265 3.13 -7.73 -6.09
C THR A 265 3.78 -7.32 -4.78
N THR A 266 4.58 -8.22 -4.22
CA THR A 266 5.37 -7.99 -3.01
C THR A 266 6.64 -8.83 -3.09
N PHE A 267 7.56 -8.43 -3.94
CA PHE A 267 8.84 -9.13 -4.09
C PHE A 267 9.84 -8.76 -2.99
N ALA A 268 9.61 -7.65 -2.29
CA ALA A 268 10.53 -7.14 -1.29
C ALA A 268 10.93 -8.19 -0.23
N PRO A 269 10.03 -9.01 0.36
CA PRO A 269 10.45 -10.06 1.30
C PRO A 269 11.43 -11.04 0.68
N LEU A 270 11.20 -11.42 -0.58
CA LEU A 270 12.08 -12.34 -1.29
C LEU A 270 13.44 -11.70 -1.59
N VAL A 271 13.43 -10.46 -2.09
CA VAL A 271 14.63 -9.70 -2.48
C VAL A 271 15.47 -9.36 -1.25
N GLN A 272 14.87 -8.80 -0.20
CA GLN A 272 15.59 -8.38 1.02
C GLN A 272 16.17 -9.58 1.78
N GLN A 273 15.39 -10.66 1.93
CA GLN A 273 15.87 -11.88 2.59
C GLN A 273 16.95 -12.62 1.79
N SER A 274 17.09 -12.37 0.49
CA SER A 274 18.18 -12.95 -0.34
C SER A 274 19.52 -12.23 -0.17
N GLN A 275 19.53 -11.06 0.47
CA GLN A 275 20.72 -10.23 0.70
C GLN A 275 21.28 -10.50 2.10
N PRO A 276 22.42 -11.20 2.24
CA PRO A 276 22.94 -11.61 3.57
C PRO A 276 23.17 -10.46 4.54
N GLU A 277 23.65 -9.32 4.03
CA GLU A 277 23.94 -8.12 4.83
C GLU A 277 22.67 -7.58 5.51
N ILE A 278 21.55 -7.59 4.78
CA ILE A 278 20.25 -7.15 5.29
C ILE A 278 19.62 -8.25 6.16
N ALA A 279 19.47 -9.43 5.61
CA ALA A 279 18.74 -10.54 6.24
C ALA A 279 19.25 -10.88 7.65
N ARG A 280 20.58 -10.88 7.84
CA ARG A 280 21.20 -11.15 9.16
C ARG A 280 20.86 -10.13 10.22
N GLN A 281 20.67 -8.85 9.86
CA GLN A 281 20.29 -7.79 10.80
C GLN A 281 18.92 -8.04 11.44
N PHE A 282 18.04 -8.74 10.69
CA PHE A 282 16.70 -9.10 11.15
C PHE A 282 16.61 -10.53 11.73
N GLY A 283 17.75 -11.22 11.87
CA GLY A 283 17.80 -12.56 12.45
C GLY A 283 17.38 -13.68 11.49
N ILE A 284 17.37 -13.46 10.17
CA ILE A 284 17.06 -14.49 9.19
C ILE A 284 18.16 -15.56 9.17
N PRO A 285 17.83 -16.85 9.35
CA PRO A 285 18.83 -17.91 9.38
C PRO A 285 19.45 -18.18 8.00
N GLU A 286 20.72 -18.60 7.97
CA GLU A 286 21.50 -18.81 6.74
C GLU A 286 20.83 -19.75 5.73
N TRP A 287 20.20 -20.83 6.19
CA TRP A 287 19.50 -21.74 5.29
C TRP A 287 18.38 -21.06 4.51
N LYS A 288 17.68 -20.11 5.15
CA LYS A 288 16.60 -19.34 4.53
C LYS A 288 17.16 -18.29 3.55
N ILE A 289 18.28 -17.65 3.89
CA ILE A 289 18.97 -16.75 2.97
C ILE A 289 19.35 -17.48 1.67
N GLU A 290 19.94 -18.66 1.79
CA GLU A 290 20.32 -19.47 0.62
C GLU A 290 19.09 -19.95 -0.19
N GLU A 291 18.00 -20.31 0.48
CA GLU A 291 16.73 -20.62 -0.19
C GLU A 291 16.23 -19.41 -0.98
N ARG A 292 16.23 -18.19 -0.37
CA ARG A 292 15.78 -16.96 -1.02
C ARG A 292 16.63 -16.54 -2.20
N LYS A 293 17.96 -16.72 -2.13
CA LYS A 293 18.86 -16.51 -3.27
C LYS A 293 18.48 -17.38 -4.47
N LYS A 294 18.24 -18.67 -4.22
CA LYS A 294 17.80 -19.60 -5.27
C LYS A 294 16.45 -19.19 -5.86
N ALA A 295 15.52 -18.78 -5.00
CA ALA A 295 14.18 -18.35 -5.40
C ALA A 295 14.21 -17.06 -6.23
N VAL A 296 15.04 -16.07 -5.86
CA VAL A 296 15.25 -14.82 -6.64
C VAL A 296 15.86 -15.11 -8.01
N ALA A 297 16.76 -16.10 -8.09
CA ALA A 297 17.44 -16.46 -9.33
C ALA A 297 16.59 -17.33 -10.28
N ASN A 298 15.45 -17.87 -9.82
CA ASN A 298 14.59 -18.73 -10.64
C ASN A 298 13.55 -17.93 -11.45
N PRO A 299 13.73 -17.75 -12.78
CA PRO A 299 12.81 -16.97 -13.60
C PRO A 299 11.41 -17.59 -13.72
N GLU A 300 11.29 -18.93 -13.65
CA GLU A 300 10.00 -19.62 -13.74
C GLU A 300 9.01 -19.15 -12.64
N ARG A 301 9.54 -18.70 -11.51
CA ARG A 301 8.73 -18.16 -10.41
C ARG A 301 7.90 -16.95 -10.82
N TYR A 302 8.38 -16.16 -11.78
CA TYR A 302 7.78 -14.88 -12.18
C TYR A 302 6.98 -14.98 -13.49
N GLU A 303 7.14 -16.06 -14.25
CA GLU A 303 6.53 -16.23 -15.57
C GLU A 303 5.01 -16.02 -15.56
N GLY A 304 4.30 -16.49 -14.54
CA GLY A 304 2.86 -16.32 -14.38
C GLY A 304 2.48 -14.85 -14.27
N LEU A 305 3.20 -14.08 -13.45
CA LEU A 305 2.98 -12.63 -13.27
C LEU A 305 3.37 -11.84 -14.52
N VAL A 306 4.50 -12.17 -15.15
CA VAL A 306 4.95 -11.53 -16.41
C VAL A 306 3.92 -11.77 -17.51
N ARG A 307 3.41 -12.99 -17.64
CA ARG A 307 2.36 -13.32 -18.61
C ARG A 307 1.06 -12.56 -18.32
N ALA A 308 0.65 -12.49 -17.06
CA ALA A 308 -0.53 -11.73 -16.64
C ALA A 308 -0.39 -10.23 -16.97
N ALA A 309 0.77 -9.64 -16.64
CA ALA A 309 1.08 -8.24 -16.94
C ALA A 309 1.02 -7.96 -18.46
N ARG A 310 1.69 -8.79 -19.27
CA ARG A 310 1.68 -8.67 -20.72
C ARG A 310 0.31 -8.84 -21.37
N ALA A 311 -0.54 -9.63 -20.74
CA ALA A 311 -1.93 -9.82 -21.17
C ALA A 311 -2.87 -8.68 -20.76
N GLY A 312 -2.41 -7.74 -19.92
CA GLY A 312 -3.16 -6.56 -19.51
C GLY A 312 -3.76 -6.63 -18.11
N VAL A 313 -3.43 -7.64 -17.29
CA VAL A 313 -3.79 -7.63 -15.86
C VAL A 313 -3.08 -6.48 -15.17
N PRO A 314 -3.79 -5.58 -14.45
CA PRO A 314 -3.14 -4.48 -13.76
C PRO A 314 -2.22 -4.99 -12.63
N ILE A 315 -0.92 -4.74 -12.77
CA ILE A 315 0.04 -5.04 -11.71
C ILE A 315 0.28 -3.79 -10.88
N VAL A 316 0.17 -3.94 -9.57
CA VAL A 316 0.21 -2.86 -8.58
C VAL A 316 1.37 -3.08 -7.63
N PHE A 317 2.03 -2.02 -7.25
CA PHE A 317 3.11 -2.03 -6.27
C PHE A 317 2.60 -2.27 -4.85
N GLY A 318 3.28 -3.13 -4.12
CA GLY A 318 3.23 -3.30 -2.67
C GLY A 318 4.54 -3.88 -2.19
N THR A 319 4.87 -3.73 -0.92
CA THR A 319 6.16 -4.22 -0.39
C THR A 319 6.02 -5.34 0.62
N ASP A 320 4.83 -5.53 1.19
CA ASP A 320 4.64 -6.35 2.38
C ASP A 320 5.54 -5.86 3.55
N ALA A 321 5.68 -4.50 3.65
CA ALA A 321 6.51 -3.88 4.69
C ALA A 321 6.01 -4.26 6.08
N GLY A 322 6.97 -4.53 6.97
CA GLY A 322 6.76 -5.17 8.26
C GLY A 322 7.01 -6.69 8.23
N SER A 323 6.95 -7.35 7.07
CA SER A 323 7.42 -8.73 6.90
C SER A 323 8.91 -8.87 7.18
N PRO A 324 9.42 -10.08 7.49
CA PRO A 324 10.82 -10.28 7.84
C PRO A 324 11.79 -9.65 6.83
N ALA A 325 12.68 -8.79 7.32
CA ALA A 325 13.67 -8.01 6.59
C ALA A 325 13.10 -6.94 5.63
N VAL A 326 11.84 -6.55 5.75
CA VAL A 326 11.22 -5.48 4.93
C VAL A 326 10.83 -4.30 5.80
N GLU A 327 11.63 -3.25 5.77
CA GLU A 327 11.29 -1.99 6.42
C GLU A 327 10.29 -1.15 5.60
N HIS A 328 9.70 -0.12 6.21
CA HIS A 328 8.64 0.68 5.59
C HIS A 328 9.13 1.75 4.59
N ASP A 329 10.42 1.82 4.35
CA ASP A 329 11.11 2.67 3.37
C ASP A 329 11.71 1.89 2.19
N VAL A 330 11.46 0.58 2.10
CA VAL A 330 11.93 -0.28 0.99
C VAL A 330 11.03 -0.06 -0.23
N ILE A 331 11.37 0.92 -1.08
CA ILE A 331 10.59 1.30 -2.27
C ILE A 331 11.33 0.96 -3.57
N ALA A 332 12.48 1.58 -3.80
CA ALA A 332 13.25 1.40 -5.04
C ALA A 332 13.63 -0.06 -5.34
N PRO A 333 14.03 -0.89 -4.37
CA PRO A 333 14.33 -2.30 -4.62
C PRO A 333 13.17 -3.12 -5.17
N GLU A 334 11.92 -2.88 -4.69
CA GLU A 334 10.72 -3.55 -5.22
C GLU A 334 10.48 -3.14 -6.67
N LEU A 335 10.43 -1.84 -6.97
CA LEU A 335 10.21 -1.32 -8.32
C LEU A 335 11.28 -1.80 -9.31
N ALA A 336 12.55 -1.73 -8.93
CA ALA A 336 13.65 -2.22 -9.74
C ALA A 336 13.52 -3.72 -10.03
N PHE A 337 13.04 -4.50 -9.07
CA PHE A 337 12.80 -5.92 -9.27
C PHE A 337 11.60 -6.20 -10.18
N MET A 338 10.53 -5.39 -10.10
CA MET A 338 9.39 -5.48 -11.03
C MET A 338 9.84 -5.26 -12.48
N VAL A 339 10.71 -4.27 -12.73
CA VAL A 339 11.29 -4.04 -14.07
C VAL A 339 12.25 -5.17 -14.46
N LYS A 340 13.15 -5.57 -13.57
CA LYS A 340 14.12 -6.64 -13.81
C LYS A 340 13.47 -7.98 -14.20
N THR A 341 12.33 -8.30 -13.61
CA THR A 341 11.59 -9.54 -13.93
C THR A 341 10.73 -9.41 -15.18
N GLY A 342 10.50 -8.20 -15.67
CA GLY A 342 9.60 -7.91 -16.80
C GLY A 342 8.11 -7.92 -16.43
N VAL A 343 7.80 -7.82 -15.14
CA VAL A 343 6.45 -7.59 -14.62
C VAL A 343 6.01 -6.16 -14.91
N CYS A 344 6.94 -5.19 -14.81
CA CYS A 344 6.80 -3.87 -15.41
C CYS A 344 7.72 -3.77 -16.64
N THR A 345 7.26 -3.08 -17.68
CA THR A 345 7.99 -2.96 -18.97
C THR A 345 9.20 -2.04 -18.87
N ASP A 346 9.10 -1.00 -18.08
CA ASP A 346 10.08 0.07 -17.92
C ASP A 346 9.86 0.84 -16.61
N ASN A 347 10.65 1.88 -16.36
CA ASN A 347 10.56 2.70 -15.16
C ASN A 347 9.22 3.45 -15.06
N MET A 348 8.68 3.96 -16.17
CA MET A 348 7.40 4.67 -16.17
C MET A 348 6.25 3.75 -15.81
N ASP A 349 6.26 2.51 -16.30
CA ASP A 349 5.27 1.49 -15.93
C ASP A 349 5.39 1.11 -14.45
N ALA A 350 6.62 1.00 -13.91
CA ALA A 350 6.86 0.79 -12.50
C ALA A 350 6.35 1.98 -11.65
N LEU A 351 6.61 3.23 -12.06
CA LEU A 351 6.08 4.42 -11.39
C LEU A 351 4.55 4.49 -11.46
N ALA A 352 3.94 4.06 -12.56
CA ALA A 352 2.48 3.97 -12.65
C ALA A 352 1.91 2.92 -11.67
N SER A 353 2.66 1.85 -11.35
CA SER A 353 2.23 0.82 -10.40
C SER A 353 2.11 1.34 -8.97
N ILE A 354 3.01 2.26 -8.55
CA ILE A 354 3.06 2.84 -7.20
C ILE A 354 2.25 4.15 -7.06
N THR A 355 1.75 4.68 -8.16
CA THR A 355 0.97 5.93 -8.18
C THR A 355 -0.46 5.67 -8.68
N ILE A 356 -0.68 5.66 -9.99
CA ILE A 356 -2.00 5.58 -10.62
C ILE A 356 -2.72 4.27 -10.27
N ARG A 357 -2.04 3.12 -10.48
CA ARG A 357 -2.66 1.81 -10.23
C ARG A 357 -2.89 1.56 -8.74
N ALA A 358 -1.96 2.02 -7.90
CA ALA A 358 -2.11 1.95 -6.45
C ALA A 358 -3.26 2.83 -5.93
N ALA A 359 -3.48 4.01 -6.51
CA ALA A 359 -4.64 4.85 -6.21
C ALA A 359 -5.96 4.15 -6.57
N ARG A 360 -6.04 3.52 -7.75
CA ARG A 360 -7.22 2.78 -8.21
C ARG A 360 -7.57 1.60 -7.30
N VAL A 361 -6.58 0.74 -6.96
CA VAL A 361 -6.83 -0.41 -6.08
C VAL A 361 -7.28 0.02 -4.69
N SER A 362 -6.92 1.24 -4.30
CA SER A 362 -7.33 1.87 -3.04
C SER A 362 -8.64 2.67 -3.14
N ARG A 363 -9.26 2.75 -4.33
CA ARG A 363 -10.45 3.59 -4.63
C ARG A 363 -10.22 5.05 -4.27
N MET A 364 -9.05 5.59 -4.63
CA MET A 364 -8.62 6.95 -4.32
C MET A 364 -8.13 7.72 -5.55
N GLU A 365 -8.35 7.22 -6.76
CA GLU A 365 -7.88 7.79 -8.03
C GLU A 365 -8.38 9.20 -8.31
N ASP A 366 -9.55 9.56 -7.78
CA ASP A 366 -10.08 10.91 -7.87
C ASP A 366 -9.41 11.89 -6.90
N VAL A 367 -8.62 11.38 -5.94
CA VAL A 367 -8.02 12.18 -4.86
C VAL A 367 -6.51 12.26 -4.98
N VAL A 368 -5.82 11.15 -5.31
CA VAL A 368 -4.36 11.02 -5.35
C VAL A 368 -3.89 10.20 -6.56
N GLY A 369 -2.59 9.98 -6.69
CA GLY A 369 -1.97 9.12 -7.71
C GLY A 369 -1.48 9.86 -8.95
N THR A 370 -1.93 11.08 -9.16
CA THR A 370 -1.46 12.00 -10.22
C THR A 370 -1.38 13.43 -9.69
N LEU A 371 -0.57 14.29 -10.33
CA LEU A 371 -0.63 15.72 -10.10
C LEU A 371 -1.60 16.34 -11.11
N GLU A 372 -2.81 16.68 -10.62
CA GLU A 372 -3.86 17.32 -11.40
C GLU A 372 -4.59 18.37 -10.55
N VAL A 373 -5.04 19.43 -11.19
CA VAL A 373 -5.80 20.49 -10.53
C VAL A 373 -7.04 19.92 -9.83
N GLY A 374 -7.22 20.29 -8.56
CA GLY A 374 -8.35 19.87 -7.72
C GLY A 374 -8.07 18.62 -6.89
N LYS A 375 -7.09 17.78 -7.23
CA LYS A 375 -6.65 16.65 -6.41
C LYS A 375 -5.96 17.11 -5.13
N ALA A 376 -5.82 16.22 -4.18
CA ALA A 376 -5.08 16.48 -2.96
C ALA A 376 -3.61 16.79 -3.26
N ALA A 377 -3.06 17.72 -2.51
CA ALA A 377 -1.66 18.10 -2.59
C ALA A 377 -0.77 17.06 -1.87
N ASP A 378 -0.84 15.82 -2.33
CA ASP A 378 0.00 14.69 -1.92
C ASP A 378 1.08 14.52 -2.98
N LEU A 379 2.28 15.03 -2.70
CA LEU A 379 3.40 15.03 -3.64
C LEU A 379 4.74 14.93 -2.92
N ILE A 380 5.75 14.55 -3.68
CA ILE A 380 7.13 14.46 -3.23
C ILE A 380 8.06 15.24 -4.13
N VAL A 381 9.21 15.61 -3.56
CA VAL A 381 10.37 16.12 -4.29
C VAL A 381 11.47 15.07 -4.21
N VAL A 382 12.00 14.70 -5.36
CA VAL A 382 13.06 13.69 -5.49
C VAL A 382 14.31 14.35 -6.07
N ASP A 383 15.46 14.15 -5.44
CA ASP A 383 16.76 14.55 -5.99
C ASP A 383 17.16 13.57 -7.10
N GLY A 384 16.88 13.93 -8.36
CA GLY A 384 17.10 13.12 -9.55
C GLY A 384 15.86 12.94 -10.42
N CYS A 385 15.93 12.00 -11.36
CA CYS A 385 14.91 11.71 -12.36
C CYS A 385 14.41 10.26 -12.19
N PRO A 386 13.34 9.99 -11.43
CA PRO A 386 12.85 8.63 -11.15
C PRO A 386 12.41 7.85 -12.41
N ASP A 387 11.97 8.54 -13.45
CA ASP A 387 11.62 7.96 -14.74
C ASP A 387 12.85 7.44 -15.53
N GLU A 388 14.02 8.03 -15.29
CA GLU A 388 15.29 7.57 -15.87
C GLU A 388 15.96 6.52 -14.98
N GLU A 389 15.96 6.73 -13.65
CA GLU A 389 16.60 5.85 -12.67
C GLU A 389 15.72 5.71 -11.42
N LEU A 390 15.12 4.54 -11.20
CA LEU A 390 14.26 4.26 -10.04
C LEU A 390 14.98 4.44 -8.70
N GLY A 391 16.31 4.25 -8.65
CA GLY A 391 17.14 4.49 -7.48
C GLY A 391 17.10 5.94 -6.97
N ALA A 392 16.71 6.90 -7.80
CA ALA A 392 16.48 8.28 -7.37
C ALA A 392 15.41 8.37 -6.26
N LEU A 393 14.45 7.44 -6.20
CA LEU A 393 13.43 7.38 -5.14
C LEU A 393 14.01 7.14 -3.73
N GLU A 394 15.27 6.75 -3.60
CA GLU A 394 15.96 6.69 -2.30
C GLU A 394 16.37 8.09 -1.80
N LYS A 395 16.24 9.13 -2.65
CA LYS A 395 16.63 10.51 -2.39
C LYS A 395 15.43 11.45 -2.34
N VAL A 396 14.36 11.04 -1.66
CA VAL A 396 13.22 11.92 -1.40
C VAL A 396 13.66 13.01 -0.43
N THR A 397 13.59 14.26 -0.88
CA THR A 397 14.01 15.42 -0.07
C THR A 397 12.84 16.06 0.66
N THR A 398 11.63 15.98 0.09
CA THR A 398 10.45 16.58 0.70
C THR A 398 9.20 15.75 0.40
N THR A 399 8.32 15.64 1.40
CA THR A 399 7.04 14.93 1.29
C THR A 399 5.90 15.80 1.78
N PHE A 400 4.86 15.95 0.97
CA PHE A 400 3.63 16.67 1.31
C PHE A 400 2.44 15.69 1.36
N VAL A 401 1.60 15.84 2.38
CA VAL A 401 0.29 15.17 2.48
C VAL A 401 -0.78 16.21 2.71
N GLY A 402 -1.72 16.34 1.79
CA GLY A 402 -2.73 17.37 1.83
C GLY A 402 -2.13 18.78 1.93
N GLY A 403 -1.07 19.08 1.19
CA GLY A 403 -0.36 20.36 1.17
C GLY A 403 0.46 20.68 2.41
N ARG A 404 0.52 19.77 3.38
CA ARG A 404 1.36 19.92 4.59
C ARG A 404 2.69 19.23 4.38
N ARG A 405 3.78 19.92 4.69
CA ARG A 405 5.11 19.34 4.68
C ARG A 405 5.25 18.35 5.83
N MET A 406 5.43 17.07 5.51
CA MET A 406 5.55 15.97 6.47
C MET A 406 6.99 15.54 6.67
N HIS A 407 7.85 15.82 5.69
CA HIS A 407 9.29 15.58 5.69
C HIS A 407 9.98 16.65 4.82
N GLY A 408 11.23 17.02 5.18
CA GLY A 408 12.06 17.99 4.46
C GLY A 408 12.14 19.36 5.12
#